data_8eed2560e4ded3abdd7c23f4693db87b
#
_entry.id   8eed2560e4ded3abdd7c23f4693db87b
#
_cell.length_a   1.000
_cell.length_b   1.000
_cell.length_c   1.000
_cell.angle_alpha   90.00
_cell.angle_beta   90.00
_cell.angle_gamma   90.00
#
_symmetry.space_group_name_H-M   'P 1'
#
loop_
_entity.id
_entity.type
_entity.pdbx_description
1 polymer ?
#
loop_
_entity_poly.entity_id
_entity_poly.type
_entity_poly.pdbx_seq_one_letter_code
_entity_poly.pdbx_strand_id
1 'polypeptide(L)'
;MSRRMLKRGFVTLVAVGLASSVMSTTTASAAGTPLTLAVFGDSPYGKSAYAPAGQTADTSQFQQTPAFIGTINSDPTISDVVHVGDIHSGKEFCTDAYDASIASVWQTFTKPLVYTPGDNEWADCHKASSLASPGQGGGFYDASSGAINYLGTSGLSTNTADCVSYHCGNPLDNLARVRQDFFAQPGRTLGSGTLNVVSQATAYDPRHPGDAQYVENVRWAQHDIVFVTINVPGGSNNDADPWYKVPTATQAQTDERTNRTAADVRWLDAAFHDARARHAKAVLITAQADMWDLDGKTKDHLTNFEPIISEVAAKTTEFGRPVLMLNGDSHLYRSDNPLSPTATCTSETDPATGAGVCAHDPGNNAWNEHPYYNVPNFHRIVVHGSTTPLEWLKLTVDPNANYPVTDTTYGPFRWQRMPQPQL
;
A
#
# COMPACT_ATOMS: atom_id res chain seq x y z
N MET A 1 15.71 -82.50 -52.61
CA MET A 1 15.92 -81.06 -52.71
C MET A 1 14.64 -80.45 -53.28
N SER A 2 13.78 -79.98 -52.43
CA SER A 2 12.49 -79.41 -52.86
C SER A 2 12.31 -78.05 -52.20
N ARG A 3 12.21 -77.03 -53.03
CA ARG A 3 11.93 -75.64 -52.56
C ARG A 3 10.40 -75.48 -52.54
N ARG A 4 9.88 -75.20 -51.34
CA ARG A 4 8.49 -74.75 -51.17
C ARG A 4 8.44 -73.21 -51.26
N MET A 5 7.67 -72.70 -52.22
CA MET A 5 7.27 -71.33 -52.37
C MET A 5 6.15 -70.99 -51.38
N LEU A 6 6.34 -69.98 -50.56
CA LEU A 6 5.29 -69.35 -49.69
C LEU A 6 4.63 -68.21 -50.49
N LYS A 7 3.33 -68.34 -50.73
CA LYS A 7 2.50 -67.27 -51.27
C LYS A 7 2.19 -66.26 -50.13
N ARG A 8 2.55 -65.00 -50.32
CA ARG A 8 2.13 -63.89 -49.47
C ARG A 8 0.80 -63.33 -49.98
N GLY A 9 -0.26 -63.43 -49.15
CA GLY A 9 -1.53 -62.76 -49.42
C GLY A 9 -1.45 -61.30 -48.96
N PHE A 10 -1.84 -60.39 -49.82
CA PHE A 10 -2.04 -58.98 -49.49
C PHE A 10 -3.45 -58.82 -48.92
N VAL A 11 -3.54 -58.33 -47.71
CA VAL A 11 -4.79 -57.86 -47.11
C VAL A 11 -4.81 -56.32 -47.20
N THR A 12 -5.75 -55.79 -47.98
CA THR A 12 -5.99 -54.40 -48.17
C THR A 12 -6.90 -53.90 -47.00
N LEU A 13 -6.33 -53.15 -46.09
CA LEU A 13 -7.12 -52.46 -45.03
C LEU A 13 -7.68 -51.14 -45.60
N VAL A 14 -8.99 -51.04 -45.70
CA VAL A 14 -9.69 -49.78 -45.99
C VAL A 14 -9.86 -49.04 -44.67
N ALA A 15 -9.14 -47.97 -44.50
CA ALA A 15 -9.33 -47.06 -43.34
C ALA A 15 -10.45 -46.09 -43.67
N VAL A 16 -11.58 -46.22 -42.99
CA VAL A 16 -12.65 -45.22 -42.98
C VAL A 16 -12.28 -44.16 -41.98
N GLY A 17 -11.86 -43.00 -42.48
CA GLY A 17 -11.59 -41.83 -41.64
C GLY A 17 -12.88 -41.15 -41.18
N LEU A 18 -13.26 -41.30 -39.93
CA LEU A 18 -14.24 -40.44 -39.28
C LEU A 18 -13.59 -39.08 -38.99
N ALA A 19 -13.94 -38.05 -39.75
CA ALA A 19 -13.61 -36.66 -39.44
C ALA A 19 -14.52 -36.18 -38.28
N SER A 20 -14.01 -36.25 -37.05
CA SER A 20 -14.64 -35.61 -35.91
C SER A 20 -14.42 -34.09 -35.99
N SER A 21 -15.42 -33.37 -36.42
CA SER A 21 -15.44 -31.90 -36.29
C SER A 21 -15.53 -31.53 -34.80
N VAL A 22 -14.40 -31.16 -34.22
CA VAL A 22 -14.38 -30.52 -32.90
C VAL A 22 -14.98 -29.12 -33.07
N MET A 23 -16.26 -28.98 -32.76
CA MET A 23 -16.85 -27.68 -32.52
C MET A 23 -16.18 -27.10 -31.25
N SER A 24 -15.26 -26.17 -31.44
CA SER A 24 -14.78 -25.30 -30.35
C SER A 24 -15.96 -24.44 -29.90
N THR A 25 -16.65 -24.87 -28.84
CA THR A 25 -17.54 -23.99 -28.12
C THR A 25 -16.67 -22.96 -27.44
N THR A 26 -16.59 -21.75 -28.01
CA THR A 26 -16.15 -20.58 -27.29
C THR A 26 -17.19 -20.36 -26.16
N THR A 27 -16.88 -20.85 -24.97
CA THR A 27 -17.59 -20.42 -23.78
C THR A 27 -17.38 -18.90 -23.68
N ALA A 28 -18.43 -18.14 -24.00
CA ALA A 28 -18.47 -16.75 -23.58
C ALA A 28 -18.22 -16.76 -22.07
N SER A 29 -17.13 -16.14 -21.64
CA SER A 29 -16.86 -15.90 -20.23
C SER A 29 -18.09 -15.18 -19.70
N ALA A 30 -18.81 -15.79 -18.76
CA ALA A 30 -19.89 -15.09 -18.08
C ALA A 30 -19.29 -13.80 -17.54
N ALA A 31 -19.96 -12.66 -17.82
CA ALA A 31 -19.56 -11.38 -17.27
C ALA A 31 -19.35 -11.56 -15.78
N GLY A 32 -18.09 -11.48 -15.33
CA GLY A 32 -17.73 -11.77 -13.94
C GLY A 32 -18.50 -10.82 -13.02
N THR A 33 -18.93 -11.32 -11.89
CA THR A 33 -19.52 -10.49 -10.84
C THR A 33 -18.50 -9.40 -10.50
N PRO A 34 -18.90 -8.12 -10.34
CA PRO A 34 -17.98 -7.08 -9.93
C PRO A 34 -17.28 -7.43 -8.62
N LEU A 35 -15.98 -7.15 -8.54
CA LEU A 35 -15.20 -7.26 -7.32
C LEU A 35 -15.47 -6.00 -6.47
N THR A 36 -15.65 -6.15 -5.18
CA THR A 36 -15.80 -5.00 -4.28
C THR A 36 -14.82 -5.09 -3.12
N LEU A 37 -14.05 -4.02 -2.94
CA LEU A 37 -13.04 -3.88 -1.89
C LEU A 37 -13.55 -2.92 -0.82
N ALA A 38 -13.20 -3.18 0.44
CA ALA A 38 -13.20 -2.16 1.49
C ALA A 38 -11.80 -1.58 1.59
N VAL A 39 -11.65 -0.26 1.41
CA VAL A 39 -10.35 0.43 1.42
C VAL A 39 -10.35 1.46 2.52
N PHE A 40 -9.35 1.44 3.39
CA PHE A 40 -9.14 2.41 4.45
C PHE A 40 -7.65 2.53 4.77
N GLY A 41 -7.27 3.54 5.54
CA GLY A 41 -5.90 3.78 6.00
C GLY A 41 -5.87 4.80 7.11
N ASP A 42 -4.68 5.15 7.59
CA ASP A 42 -4.45 6.18 8.60
C ASP A 42 -5.40 6.02 9.81
N SER A 43 -5.64 4.77 10.17
CA SER A 43 -6.51 4.34 11.28
C SER A 43 -6.31 2.83 11.56
N PRO A 44 -6.56 2.36 12.79
CA PRO A 44 -7.02 3.14 13.92
C PRO A 44 -5.87 3.95 14.54
N TYR A 45 -6.03 5.25 14.66
CA TYR A 45 -5.18 6.05 15.51
C TYR A 45 -5.73 6.02 16.92
N GLY A 46 -4.85 6.20 17.88
CA GLY A 46 -5.24 6.20 19.27
C GLY A 46 -4.42 5.24 20.08
N LYS A 47 -4.16 5.67 21.28
CA LYS A 47 -3.36 4.93 22.23
C LYS A 47 -4.17 3.74 22.69
N SER A 48 -3.77 2.58 22.25
CA SER A 48 -4.33 1.32 22.79
C SER A 48 -4.08 1.24 24.30
N ALA A 49 -4.61 0.19 24.93
CA ALA A 49 -4.31 -0.11 26.34
C ALA A 49 -2.79 -0.30 26.59
N TYR A 50 -2.00 -0.38 25.55
CA TYR A 50 -0.54 -0.54 25.56
C TYR A 50 0.23 0.77 25.46
N ALA A 51 -0.46 1.92 25.58
CA ALA A 51 0.22 3.22 25.62
C ALA A 51 1.25 3.26 26.75
N PRO A 52 2.47 3.77 26.50
CA PRO A 52 3.48 3.92 27.53
C PRO A 52 2.98 4.72 28.74
N ALA A 53 3.50 4.42 29.92
CA ALA A 53 3.12 5.12 31.13
C ALA A 53 3.32 6.64 30.99
N GLY A 54 2.36 7.43 31.43
CA GLY A 54 2.37 8.89 31.34
C GLY A 54 1.75 9.47 30.08
N GLN A 55 1.35 8.64 29.10
CA GLN A 55 0.49 9.07 28.01
C GLN A 55 -0.98 8.81 28.37
N THR A 56 -1.83 9.79 28.08
CA THR A 56 -3.27 9.60 28.21
C THR A 56 -3.72 8.72 27.05
N ALA A 57 -4.26 7.56 27.32
CA ALA A 57 -4.80 6.69 26.29
C ALA A 57 -6.00 7.38 25.61
N ASP A 58 -5.85 7.68 24.33
CA ASP A 58 -6.99 7.91 23.46
C ASP A 58 -7.24 6.61 22.72
N THR A 59 -8.19 5.82 23.23
CA THR A 59 -8.50 4.50 22.70
C THR A 59 -9.73 4.52 21.79
N SER A 60 -10.27 5.70 21.50
CA SER A 60 -11.55 5.84 20.82
C SER A 60 -11.59 5.11 19.48
N GLN A 61 -10.62 5.33 18.60
CA GLN A 61 -10.56 4.65 17.30
C GLN A 61 -10.27 3.15 17.47
N PHE A 62 -9.31 2.81 18.33
CA PHE A 62 -8.98 1.41 18.59
C PHE A 62 -10.15 0.65 19.18
N GLN A 63 -10.90 1.25 20.12
CA GLN A 63 -12.09 0.64 20.71
C GLN A 63 -13.23 0.45 19.72
N GLN A 64 -13.34 1.30 18.72
CA GLN A 64 -14.36 1.24 17.67
C GLN A 64 -14.01 0.25 16.54
N THR A 65 -12.75 -0.12 16.42
CA THR A 65 -12.25 -1.01 15.36
C THR A 65 -12.99 -2.34 15.26
N PRO A 66 -13.36 -3.03 16.35
CA PRO A 66 -14.16 -4.26 16.24
C PRO A 66 -15.54 -4.04 15.60
N ALA A 67 -16.22 -2.93 15.91
CA ALA A 67 -17.51 -2.60 15.31
C ALA A 67 -17.35 -2.23 13.81
N PHE A 68 -16.29 -1.50 13.49
CA PHE A 68 -15.91 -1.20 12.12
C PHE A 68 -15.66 -2.47 11.30
N ILE A 69 -14.86 -3.40 11.81
CA ILE A 69 -14.62 -4.70 11.18
C ILE A 69 -15.93 -5.49 11.04
N GLY A 70 -16.78 -5.47 12.06
CA GLY A 70 -18.10 -6.09 12.04
C GLY A 70 -18.97 -5.55 10.90
N THR A 71 -18.92 -4.25 10.62
CA THR A 71 -19.66 -3.62 9.51
C THR A 71 -19.16 -4.14 8.16
N ILE A 72 -17.85 -4.20 7.94
CA ILE A 72 -17.25 -4.73 6.71
C ILE A 72 -17.55 -6.22 6.56
N ASN A 73 -17.40 -7.01 7.62
CA ASN A 73 -17.66 -8.44 7.60
C ASN A 73 -19.12 -8.78 7.27
N SER A 74 -20.07 -7.96 7.69
CA SER A 74 -21.51 -8.17 7.46
C SER A 74 -21.96 -7.78 6.04
N ASP A 75 -21.14 -7.05 5.27
CA ASP A 75 -21.46 -6.74 3.88
C ASP A 75 -21.05 -7.91 2.96
N PRO A 76 -22.03 -8.67 2.42
CA PRO A 76 -21.74 -9.84 1.60
C PRO A 76 -21.14 -9.48 0.23
N THR A 77 -21.16 -8.22 -0.15
CA THR A 77 -20.59 -7.76 -1.43
C THR A 77 -19.09 -7.52 -1.35
N ILE A 78 -18.54 -7.32 -0.15
CA ILE A 78 -17.09 -7.14 0.06
C ILE A 78 -16.37 -8.48 -0.13
N SER A 79 -15.39 -8.49 -1.02
CA SER A 79 -14.53 -9.64 -1.29
C SER A 79 -13.23 -9.56 -0.52
N ASP A 80 -12.59 -8.40 -0.53
CA ASP A 80 -11.26 -8.18 0.03
C ASP A 80 -11.20 -6.84 0.76
N VAL A 81 -10.22 -6.70 1.64
CA VAL A 81 -9.94 -5.46 2.38
C VAL A 81 -8.55 -4.98 2.01
N VAL A 82 -8.37 -3.68 1.83
CA VAL A 82 -7.07 -3.04 1.58
C VAL A 82 -6.86 -1.95 2.61
N HIS A 83 -5.73 -2.00 3.30
CA HIS A 83 -5.27 -0.95 4.20
C HIS A 83 -4.05 -0.26 3.59
N VAL A 84 -4.12 1.07 3.46
CA VAL A 84 -3.11 1.85 2.72
C VAL A 84 -1.98 2.40 3.60
N GLY A 85 -1.86 1.93 4.84
CA GLY A 85 -0.76 2.32 5.74
C GLY A 85 -1.25 3.15 6.93
N ASP A 86 -0.33 3.40 7.83
CA ASP A 86 -0.50 4.12 9.09
C ASP A 86 -1.50 3.47 10.05
N ILE A 87 -0.96 2.60 10.89
CA ILE A 87 -1.73 1.89 11.92
C ILE A 87 -1.76 2.63 13.26
N HIS A 88 -1.00 3.70 13.39
CA HIS A 88 -1.02 4.63 14.53
C HIS A 88 -0.50 6.01 14.10
N SER A 89 -0.60 6.99 15.00
CA SER A 89 -0.12 8.35 14.77
C SER A 89 1.41 8.42 14.90
N GLY A 90 2.08 9.18 14.06
CA GLY A 90 3.52 9.50 14.18
C GLY A 90 3.93 10.20 15.48
N LYS A 91 2.98 10.52 16.38
CA LYS A 91 3.24 11.03 17.74
C LYS A 91 3.20 9.93 18.80
N GLU A 92 2.85 8.71 18.44
CA GLU A 92 2.78 7.57 19.33
C GLU A 92 4.08 6.76 19.29
N PHE A 93 4.34 6.02 20.38
CA PHE A 93 5.50 5.14 20.40
C PHE A 93 5.24 3.88 19.58
N CYS A 94 6.19 3.52 18.76
CA CYS A 94 6.20 2.23 18.10
C CYS A 94 6.57 1.14 19.11
N THR A 95 5.62 0.30 19.45
CA THR A 95 5.86 -0.81 20.38
C THR A 95 5.35 -2.12 19.79
N ASP A 96 6.07 -3.19 20.05
CA ASP A 96 5.71 -4.53 19.65
C ASP A 96 4.29 -4.93 20.13
N ALA A 97 3.95 -4.53 21.37
CA ALA A 97 2.62 -4.81 21.94
C ALA A 97 1.50 -4.07 21.16
N TYR A 98 1.77 -2.87 20.66
CA TYR A 98 0.80 -2.15 19.83
C TYR A 98 0.60 -2.86 18.49
N ASP A 99 1.68 -3.15 17.78
CA ASP A 99 1.62 -3.82 16.48
C ASP A 99 0.95 -5.19 16.60
N ALA A 100 1.29 -5.97 17.62
CA ALA A 100 0.65 -7.25 17.90
C ALA A 100 -0.86 -7.09 18.20
N SER A 101 -1.27 -5.99 18.86
CA SER A 101 -2.69 -5.71 19.12
C SER A 101 -3.47 -5.40 17.85
N ILE A 102 -2.88 -4.65 16.92
CA ILE A 102 -3.45 -4.38 15.60
C ILE A 102 -3.53 -5.67 14.78
N ALA A 103 -2.43 -6.44 14.71
CA ALA A 103 -2.41 -7.71 14.01
C ALA A 103 -3.49 -8.67 14.54
N SER A 104 -3.69 -8.71 15.86
CA SER A 104 -4.72 -9.53 16.51
C SER A 104 -6.14 -9.11 16.13
N VAL A 105 -6.44 -7.81 16.18
CA VAL A 105 -7.78 -7.32 15.82
C VAL A 105 -8.06 -7.51 14.34
N TRP A 106 -7.08 -7.37 13.48
CA TRP A 106 -7.23 -7.57 12.03
C TRP A 106 -7.47 -9.04 11.64
N GLN A 107 -7.04 -10.02 12.47
CA GLN A 107 -7.42 -11.42 12.26
C GLN A 107 -8.93 -11.65 12.34
N THR A 108 -9.69 -10.72 12.90
CA THR A 108 -11.16 -10.81 12.96
C THR A 108 -11.87 -10.40 11.67
N PHE A 109 -11.17 -9.84 10.68
CA PHE A 109 -11.70 -9.74 9.33
C PHE A 109 -11.96 -11.14 8.78
N THR A 110 -13.18 -11.39 8.28
CA THR A 110 -13.52 -12.65 7.60
C THR A 110 -13.07 -12.68 6.14
N LYS A 111 -12.66 -11.54 5.64
CA LYS A 111 -12.11 -11.32 4.29
C LYS A 111 -10.58 -11.30 4.35
N PRO A 112 -9.88 -11.62 3.25
CA PRO A 112 -8.45 -11.35 3.17
C PRO A 112 -8.21 -9.85 3.27
N LEU A 113 -7.18 -9.47 4.03
CA LEU A 113 -6.73 -8.09 4.17
C LEU A 113 -5.32 -7.96 3.61
N VAL A 114 -5.16 -7.10 2.62
CA VAL A 114 -3.87 -6.66 2.09
C VAL A 114 -3.50 -5.33 2.76
N TYR A 115 -2.28 -5.26 3.27
CA TYR A 115 -1.76 -4.10 3.98
C TYR A 115 -0.44 -3.66 3.35
N THR A 116 -0.19 -2.37 3.27
CA THR A 116 1.12 -1.77 2.99
C THR A 116 1.48 -0.86 4.16
N PRO A 117 2.73 -0.90 4.69
CA PRO A 117 3.12 -0.05 5.80
C PRO A 117 3.10 1.44 5.43
N GLY A 118 2.76 2.28 6.41
CA GLY A 118 2.96 3.72 6.35
C GLY A 118 4.28 4.14 6.96
N ASP A 119 4.46 5.45 7.18
CA ASP A 119 5.64 5.98 7.85
C ASP A 119 5.53 5.92 9.38
N ASN A 120 4.32 6.00 9.91
CA ASN A 120 4.10 6.10 11.34
C ASN A 120 4.53 4.85 12.12
N GLU A 121 4.34 3.66 11.57
CA GLU A 121 4.69 2.40 12.23
C GLU A 121 6.18 2.06 12.17
N TRP A 122 6.98 2.81 11.38
CA TRP A 122 8.42 2.56 11.34
C TRP A 122 9.27 3.80 11.09
N ALA A 123 9.13 4.50 9.96
CA ALA A 123 9.99 5.62 9.59
C ALA A 123 9.93 6.75 10.61
N ASP A 124 8.75 7.03 11.15
CA ASP A 124 8.47 8.09 12.11
C ASP A 124 8.67 7.71 13.58
N CYS A 125 9.02 6.46 13.86
CA CYS A 125 9.27 6.02 15.24
C CYS A 125 10.32 6.86 15.98
N HIS A 126 11.25 7.46 15.27
CA HIS A 126 12.20 8.42 15.85
C HIS A 126 11.55 9.72 16.30
N LYS A 127 10.38 10.09 15.75
CA LYS A 127 9.65 11.33 16.06
C LYS A 127 8.77 11.21 17.30
N ALA A 128 8.46 10.04 17.76
CA ALA A 128 7.50 9.74 18.85
C ALA A 128 7.72 10.58 20.12
N SER A 129 8.56 11.50 20.01
CA SER A 129 9.01 12.41 21.02
C SER A 129 8.68 13.84 20.85
N SER A 130 7.83 14.22 19.99
CA SER A 130 7.27 15.59 20.05
C SER A 130 6.60 15.85 21.42
N LEU A 131 6.62 14.84 22.29
CA LEU A 131 6.39 14.95 23.71
C LEU A 131 7.45 15.89 24.31
N ALA A 132 6.96 16.89 24.98
CA ALA A 132 7.56 18.16 25.39
C ALA A 132 8.88 18.12 26.19
N SER A 133 9.62 17.03 26.24
CA SER A 133 10.87 16.94 26.99
C SER A 133 11.95 16.17 26.21
N PRO A 134 13.20 16.67 26.19
CA PRO A 134 14.33 15.92 25.68
C PRO A 134 14.36 14.53 26.32
N GLY A 135 14.43 13.49 25.51
CA GLY A 135 14.53 12.11 25.98
C GLY A 135 13.21 11.37 26.20
N GLN A 136 12.09 11.91 25.78
CA GLN A 136 10.80 11.22 25.81
C GLN A 136 10.37 10.65 24.44
N GLY A 137 11.28 10.61 23.48
CA GLY A 137 11.02 10.13 22.17
C GLY A 137 11.66 8.81 21.81
N GLY A 138 11.51 8.44 20.54
CA GLY A 138 12.18 7.28 19.98
C GLY A 138 13.69 7.32 20.13
N GLY A 139 14.25 8.48 20.34
CA GLY A 139 15.64 8.72 20.60
C GLY A 139 16.01 10.20 20.46
N PHE A 140 17.23 10.55 20.81
CA PHE A 140 17.76 11.89 20.56
C PHE A 140 19.25 11.83 20.19
N TYR A 141 19.65 12.78 19.39
CA TYR A 141 21.06 12.99 19.05
C TYR A 141 21.72 13.88 20.12
N ASP A 142 22.80 13.36 20.71
CA ASP A 142 23.65 14.15 21.60
C ASP A 142 24.80 14.77 20.79
N ALA A 143 24.69 16.07 20.53
CA ALA A 143 25.69 16.79 19.75
C ALA A 143 27.08 16.84 20.43
N SER A 144 27.17 16.63 21.74
CA SER A 144 28.45 16.66 22.47
C SER A 144 29.26 15.38 22.29
N SER A 145 28.59 14.25 22.19
CA SER A 145 29.21 12.94 22.00
C SER A 145 29.10 12.39 20.57
N GLY A 146 28.20 12.97 19.75
CA GLY A 146 27.85 12.44 18.44
C GLY A 146 27.04 11.13 18.50
N ALA A 147 26.54 10.77 19.69
CA ALA A 147 25.81 9.53 19.90
C ALA A 147 24.30 9.72 19.70
N ILE A 148 23.63 8.64 19.25
CA ILE A 148 22.19 8.53 19.27
C ILE A 148 21.78 7.69 20.48
N ASN A 149 20.92 8.29 21.33
CA ASN A 149 20.41 7.65 22.52
C ASN A 149 18.98 7.17 22.23
N TYR A 150 18.76 5.88 22.10
CA TYR A 150 17.48 5.29 21.80
C TYR A 150 16.59 5.16 23.03
N LEU A 151 15.28 5.24 22.82
CA LEU A 151 14.31 4.87 23.85
C LEU A 151 14.57 3.45 24.33
N GLY A 152 14.49 3.25 25.62
CA GLY A 152 14.74 1.94 26.26
C GLY A 152 16.20 1.61 26.57
N THR A 153 17.17 2.29 25.94
CA THR A 153 18.61 2.04 26.23
C THR A 153 19.24 3.05 27.17
N SER A 154 18.65 4.24 27.28
CA SER A 154 19.20 5.37 28.05
C SER A 154 18.45 5.65 29.37
N GLY A 155 17.60 4.77 29.82
CA GLY A 155 16.77 4.98 31.00
C GLY A 155 15.67 6.03 30.82
N LEU A 156 15.36 6.40 29.59
CA LEU A 156 14.43 7.46 29.23
C LEU A 156 12.97 7.04 29.25
N SER A 157 12.65 5.80 29.44
CA SER A 157 11.29 5.31 29.39
C SER A 157 10.77 4.81 30.72
N THR A 158 9.53 5.09 30.96
CA THR A 158 8.78 4.67 32.13
C THR A 158 8.08 3.34 31.95
N ASN A 159 7.91 2.86 30.71
CA ASN A 159 7.39 1.53 30.43
C ASN A 159 8.10 0.96 29.21
N THR A 160 9.27 0.39 29.46
CA THR A 160 10.15 -0.18 28.45
C THR A 160 10.02 -1.68 28.31
N ALA A 161 9.06 -2.30 28.97
CA ALA A 161 8.86 -3.74 28.86
C ALA A 161 8.72 -4.16 27.39
N ASP A 162 8.00 -3.36 26.59
CA ASP A 162 7.77 -3.60 25.18
C ASP A 162 8.96 -3.22 24.28
N CYS A 163 9.93 -2.46 24.80
CA CYS A 163 11.12 -2.01 24.08
C CYS A 163 12.41 -2.73 24.51
N VAL A 164 12.32 -3.80 25.30
CA VAL A 164 13.49 -4.50 25.85
C VAL A 164 14.24 -5.31 24.78
N SER A 165 13.52 -5.80 23.78
CA SER A 165 14.06 -6.68 22.75
C SER A 165 14.59 -5.93 21.52
N TYR A 166 14.25 -4.64 21.36
CA TYR A 166 14.69 -3.80 20.25
C TYR A 166 14.60 -2.31 20.61
N HIS A 167 15.16 -1.46 19.75
CA HIS A 167 15.13 -0.01 19.97
C HIS A 167 13.85 0.58 19.44
N CYS A 168 12.79 0.68 20.22
CA CYS A 168 11.48 1.19 19.82
C CYS A 168 11.50 2.49 19.02
N GLY A 169 12.51 3.32 19.20
CA GLY A 169 12.69 4.55 18.43
C GLY A 169 13.58 4.38 17.19
N ASN A 170 14.05 3.18 16.88
CA ASN A 170 14.87 2.95 15.69
C ASN A 170 13.98 2.55 14.51
N PRO A 171 13.93 3.37 13.44
CA PRO A 171 13.10 3.06 12.28
C PRO A 171 13.35 1.69 11.65
N LEU A 172 14.63 1.27 11.54
CA LEU A 172 14.96 -0.01 10.92
C LEU A 172 14.55 -1.21 11.79
N ASP A 173 14.69 -1.08 13.12
CA ASP A 173 14.25 -2.11 14.06
C ASP A 173 12.72 -2.25 13.99
N ASN A 174 11.99 -1.12 13.90
CA ASN A 174 10.54 -1.15 13.76
C ASN A 174 10.10 -1.70 12.40
N LEU A 175 10.74 -1.33 11.30
CA LEU A 175 10.46 -1.95 10.00
C LEU A 175 10.64 -3.47 10.04
N ALA A 176 11.68 -3.95 10.73
CA ALA A 176 11.90 -5.39 10.92
C ALA A 176 10.77 -6.02 11.75
N ARG A 177 10.24 -5.32 12.77
CA ARG A 177 9.09 -5.78 13.57
C ARG A 177 7.80 -5.80 12.77
N VAL A 178 7.49 -4.73 12.05
CA VAL A 178 6.33 -4.68 11.14
C VAL A 178 6.35 -5.86 10.16
N ARG A 179 7.52 -6.15 9.57
CA ARG A 179 7.69 -7.31 8.69
C ARG A 179 7.47 -8.64 9.39
N GLN A 180 7.90 -8.76 10.66
CA GLN A 180 7.70 -9.95 11.45
C GLN A 180 6.23 -10.15 11.85
N ASP A 181 5.54 -9.09 12.24
CA ASP A 181 4.19 -9.17 12.81
C ASP A 181 3.11 -9.30 11.71
N PHE A 182 3.30 -8.62 10.58
CA PHE A 182 2.29 -8.58 9.52
C PHE A 182 2.67 -9.40 8.28
N PHE A 183 3.94 -9.67 8.03
CA PHE A 183 4.42 -10.28 6.78
C PHE A 183 5.30 -11.52 7.00
N ALA A 184 5.21 -12.17 8.17
CA ALA A 184 6.02 -13.35 8.52
C ALA A 184 5.89 -14.50 7.50
N GLN A 185 4.84 -14.55 6.73
CA GLN A 185 4.62 -15.53 5.67
C GLN A 185 4.44 -14.83 4.33
N PRO A 186 5.51 -14.66 3.54
CA PRO A 186 5.44 -13.99 2.25
C PRO A 186 4.36 -14.58 1.33
N GLY A 187 3.54 -13.72 0.75
CA GLY A 187 2.43 -14.15 -0.12
C GLY A 187 1.14 -14.52 0.60
N ARG A 188 1.10 -14.45 1.94
CA ARG A 188 -0.12 -14.62 2.74
C ARG A 188 -0.68 -13.26 3.14
N THR A 189 -1.98 -13.08 2.94
CA THR A 189 -2.73 -11.91 3.41
C THR A 189 -3.10 -12.06 4.89
N LEU A 190 -3.40 -10.93 5.52
CA LEU A 190 -4.00 -10.87 6.86
C LEU A 190 -5.50 -11.20 6.80
N GLY A 191 -6.17 -11.16 7.95
CA GLY A 191 -7.54 -11.63 8.08
C GLY A 191 -7.64 -13.15 8.03
N SER A 192 -8.86 -13.68 8.17
CA SER A 192 -9.12 -15.12 8.11
C SER A 192 -9.51 -15.62 6.70
N GLY A 193 -9.83 -14.71 5.78
CA GLY A 193 -10.02 -15.01 4.36
C GLY A 193 -8.71 -15.34 3.67
N THR A 194 -8.79 -15.90 2.46
CA THR A 194 -7.60 -16.28 1.68
C THR A 194 -7.62 -15.60 0.33
N LEU A 195 -6.53 -14.91 0.00
CA LEU A 195 -6.22 -14.38 -1.31
C LEU A 195 -4.81 -14.80 -1.70
N ASN A 196 -4.63 -15.30 -2.91
CA ASN A 196 -3.32 -15.64 -3.42
C ASN A 196 -2.62 -14.39 -3.94
N VAL A 197 -1.61 -13.95 -3.22
CA VAL A 197 -0.75 -12.83 -3.61
C VAL A 197 0.69 -13.31 -3.78
N VAL A 198 1.44 -12.60 -4.61
CA VAL A 198 2.87 -12.85 -4.85
C VAL A 198 3.65 -11.76 -4.13
N SER A 199 4.49 -12.12 -3.17
CA SER A 199 5.40 -11.19 -2.50
C SER A 199 6.67 -10.98 -3.31
N GLN A 200 7.22 -9.77 -3.28
CA GLN A 200 8.52 -9.48 -3.88
C GLN A 200 9.62 -10.35 -3.28
N ALA A 201 9.53 -10.72 -2.02
CA ALA A 201 10.47 -11.64 -1.39
C ALA A 201 10.60 -13.00 -2.10
N THR A 202 9.58 -13.43 -2.83
CA THR A 202 9.58 -14.73 -3.54
C THR A 202 9.66 -14.61 -5.05
N ALA A 203 9.50 -13.38 -5.59
CA ALA A 203 9.44 -13.14 -7.03
C ALA A 203 10.24 -11.88 -7.45
N TYR A 204 11.32 -11.61 -6.75
CA TYR A 204 12.28 -10.56 -7.10
C TYR A 204 13.11 -10.93 -8.34
N ASP A 205 13.72 -9.92 -8.97
CA ASP A 205 14.69 -10.15 -10.04
C ASP A 205 15.97 -10.78 -9.46
N PRO A 206 16.39 -11.98 -9.91
CA PRO A 206 17.60 -12.62 -9.40
C PRO A 206 18.89 -11.78 -9.54
N ARG A 207 18.90 -10.76 -10.38
CA ARG A 207 20.00 -9.80 -10.50
C ARG A 207 20.06 -8.83 -9.31
N HIS A 208 18.97 -8.72 -8.54
CA HIS A 208 18.80 -7.86 -7.38
C HIS A 208 18.37 -8.67 -6.15
N PRO A 209 19.20 -9.59 -5.65
CA PRO A 209 18.80 -10.52 -4.56
C PRO A 209 18.48 -9.79 -3.25
N GLY A 210 18.94 -8.55 -3.07
CA GLY A 210 18.56 -7.69 -1.94
C GLY A 210 17.07 -7.37 -1.87
N ASP A 211 16.35 -7.48 -2.99
CA ASP A 211 14.92 -7.21 -3.02
C ASP A 211 14.08 -8.26 -2.27
N ALA A 212 14.67 -9.41 -1.96
CA ALA A 212 14.02 -10.46 -1.16
C ALA A 212 13.63 -9.99 0.27
N GLN A 213 14.15 -8.87 0.74
CA GLN A 213 13.78 -8.31 2.04
C GLN A 213 12.41 -7.59 2.04
N TYR A 214 11.89 -7.16 0.87
CA TYR A 214 10.64 -6.39 0.78
C TYR A 214 9.43 -7.33 0.72
N VAL A 215 9.18 -7.99 1.84
CA VAL A 215 8.09 -8.97 2.02
C VAL A 215 6.71 -8.34 1.90
N GLU A 216 6.60 -7.07 2.25
CA GLU A 216 5.40 -6.25 2.26
C GLU A 216 4.91 -5.85 0.86
N ASN A 217 5.80 -5.83 -0.12
CA ASN A 217 5.44 -5.55 -1.51
C ASN A 217 4.79 -6.78 -2.12
N VAL A 218 3.50 -6.68 -2.44
CA VAL A 218 2.74 -7.79 -3.03
C VAL A 218 2.04 -7.38 -4.32
N ARG A 219 1.75 -8.37 -5.17
CA ARG A 219 0.89 -8.21 -6.35
C ARG A 219 0.01 -9.41 -6.57
N TRP A 220 -1.13 -9.19 -7.16
CA TRP A 220 -2.06 -10.25 -7.55
C TRP A 220 -2.89 -9.82 -8.77
N ALA A 221 -3.60 -10.76 -9.37
CA ALA A 221 -4.53 -10.49 -10.44
C ALA A 221 -5.90 -11.07 -10.09
N GLN A 222 -6.94 -10.27 -10.26
CA GLN A 222 -8.32 -10.65 -9.98
C GLN A 222 -9.26 -9.84 -10.90
N HIS A 223 -10.28 -10.47 -11.46
CA HIS A 223 -11.26 -9.81 -12.34
C HIS A 223 -10.62 -8.98 -13.48
N ASP A 224 -9.61 -9.54 -14.16
CA ASP A 224 -8.85 -8.87 -15.23
C ASP A 224 -8.15 -7.55 -14.81
N ILE A 225 -7.95 -7.35 -13.53
CA ILE A 225 -7.20 -6.22 -12.97
C ILE A 225 -5.94 -6.78 -12.29
N VAL A 226 -4.82 -6.09 -12.44
CA VAL A 226 -3.62 -6.32 -11.65
C VAL A 226 -3.55 -5.30 -10.52
N PHE A 227 -3.32 -5.81 -9.33
CA PHE A 227 -3.15 -5.05 -8.10
C PHE A 227 -1.71 -5.14 -7.66
N VAL A 228 -1.16 -4.08 -7.12
CA VAL A 228 0.21 -4.03 -6.59
C VAL A 228 0.29 -3.09 -5.39
N THR A 229 0.99 -3.53 -4.35
CA THR A 229 1.38 -2.67 -3.22
C THR A 229 2.86 -2.37 -3.29
N ILE A 230 3.25 -1.17 -2.89
CA ILE A 230 4.64 -0.73 -2.72
C ILE A 230 4.77 0.01 -1.38
N ASN A 231 5.88 -0.20 -0.71
CA ASN A 231 6.18 0.49 0.55
C ASN A 231 6.81 1.86 0.25
N VAL A 232 5.98 2.87 0.13
CA VAL A 232 6.42 4.28 -0.01
C VAL A 232 5.85 5.04 1.17
N PRO A 233 6.67 5.32 2.20
CA PRO A 233 6.23 6.06 3.39
C PRO A 233 6.15 7.55 3.11
N GLY A 234 5.33 8.27 3.88
CA GLY A 234 5.31 9.71 3.97
C GLY A 234 6.68 10.32 4.31
N GLY A 235 6.70 11.56 4.77
CA GLY A 235 7.95 12.20 5.18
C GLY A 235 9.00 12.30 4.07
N SER A 236 8.59 12.58 2.81
CA SER A 236 9.49 12.63 1.65
C SER A 236 10.21 11.32 1.37
N ASN A 237 9.46 10.23 1.37
CA ASN A 237 10.01 8.89 1.14
C ASN A 237 11.13 8.54 2.13
N ASN A 238 10.93 8.92 3.41
CA ASN A 238 11.87 8.69 4.52
C ASN A 238 13.18 9.51 4.43
N ASP A 239 13.16 10.75 3.95
CA ASP A 239 14.38 11.56 3.85
C ASP A 239 14.22 13.05 4.23
N ALA A 240 13.01 13.57 4.40
CA ALA A 240 12.82 14.99 4.73
C ALA A 240 13.25 15.32 6.16
N ASP A 241 13.07 14.39 7.07
CA ASP A 241 13.40 14.55 8.47
C ASP A 241 14.57 13.62 8.85
N PRO A 242 15.80 14.15 9.01
CA PRO A 242 16.90 13.35 9.52
C PRO A 242 16.54 12.70 10.86
N TRP A 243 16.68 11.40 10.96
CA TRP A 243 16.32 10.64 12.15
C TRP A 243 17.00 11.21 13.39
N TYR A 244 16.26 11.30 14.49
CA TYR A 244 16.74 11.83 15.77
C TYR A 244 17.22 13.27 15.74
N LYS A 245 16.88 14.05 14.71
CA LYS A 245 17.35 15.42 14.48
C LYS A 245 18.88 15.54 14.37
N VAL A 246 19.55 14.51 13.83
CA VAL A 246 20.95 14.63 13.42
C VAL A 246 21.07 15.74 12.36
N PRO A 247 22.22 16.41 12.23
CA PRO A 247 22.38 17.53 11.29
C PRO A 247 22.15 17.15 9.81
N THR A 248 22.38 15.91 9.45
CA THR A 248 22.19 15.34 8.10
C THR A 248 21.73 13.88 8.23
N ALA A 249 20.94 13.41 7.26
CA ALA A 249 20.51 12.02 7.21
C ALA A 249 21.70 11.05 7.35
N THR A 250 21.52 10.01 8.16
CA THR A 250 22.55 8.99 8.33
C THR A 250 22.69 8.15 7.07
N GLN A 251 23.85 7.47 6.94
CA GLN A 251 24.04 6.53 5.83
C GLN A 251 22.96 5.43 5.84
N ALA A 252 22.59 4.94 7.02
CA ALA A 252 21.55 3.92 7.16
C ALA A 252 20.20 4.39 6.66
N GLN A 253 19.81 5.64 6.95
CA GLN A 253 18.57 6.25 6.43
C GLN A 253 18.62 6.40 4.92
N THR A 254 19.74 6.89 4.38
CA THR A 254 19.93 7.08 2.93
C THR A 254 19.95 5.75 2.19
N ASP A 255 20.63 4.74 2.73
CA ASP A 255 20.70 3.40 2.12
C ASP A 255 19.32 2.72 2.10
N GLU A 256 18.56 2.84 3.21
CA GLU A 256 17.19 2.32 3.27
C GLU A 256 16.34 2.91 2.17
N ARG A 257 16.22 4.24 2.12
CA ARG A 257 15.44 4.96 1.12
C ARG A 257 15.85 4.57 -0.31
N THR A 258 17.14 4.59 -0.60
CA THR A 258 17.67 4.33 -1.95
C THR A 258 17.37 2.90 -2.39
N ASN A 259 17.61 1.92 -1.52
CA ASN A 259 17.43 0.51 -1.84
C ASN A 259 15.96 0.15 -1.99
N ARG A 260 15.11 0.64 -1.06
CA ARG A 260 13.66 0.41 -1.12
C ARG A 260 13.04 1.06 -2.36
N THR A 261 13.34 2.33 -2.64
CA THR A 261 12.85 3.01 -3.84
C THR A 261 13.23 2.27 -5.11
N ALA A 262 14.47 1.79 -5.22
CA ALA A 262 14.89 1.02 -6.38
C ALA A 262 14.17 -0.34 -6.49
N ALA A 263 13.86 -0.98 -5.36
CA ALA A 263 13.09 -2.23 -5.33
C ALA A 263 11.62 -1.99 -5.71
N ASP A 264 11.00 -0.90 -5.22
CA ASP A 264 9.63 -0.52 -5.55
C ASP A 264 9.46 -0.23 -7.06
N VAL A 265 10.41 0.49 -7.65
CA VAL A 265 10.45 0.74 -9.10
C VAL A 265 10.49 -0.58 -9.89
N ARG A 266 11.37 -1.51 -9.51
CA ARG A 266 11.42 -2.83 -10.16
C ARG A 266 10.14 -3.64 -9.96
N TRP A 267 9.51 -3.51 -8.79
CA TRP A 267 8.27 -4.22 -8.49
C TRP A 267 7.08 -3.66 -9.29
N LEU A 268 7.01 -2.34 -9.45
CA LEU A 268 6.05 -1.69 -10.35
C LEU A 268 6.24 -2.15 -11.80
N ASP A 269 7.48 -2.14 -12.31
CA ASP A 269 7.76 -2.63 -13.67
C ASP A 269 7.27 -4.08 -13.85
N ALA A 270 7.56 -4.95 -12.88
CA ALA A 270 7.09 -6.34 -12.90
C ALA A 270 5.55 -6.45 -12.87
N ALA A 271 4.85 -5.59 -12.12
CA ALA A 271 3.40 -5.57 -12.08
C ALA A 271 2.79 -5.11 -13.42
N PHE A 272 3.32 -4.07 -14.03
CA PHE A 272 2.88 -3.62 -15.35
C PHE A 272 3.21 -4.63 -16.45
N HIS A 273 4.35 -5.32 -16.35
CA HIS A 273 4.68 -6.43 -17.26
C HIS A 273 3.63 -7.55 -17.13
N ASP A 274 3.28 -7.95 -15.92
CA ASP A 274 2.23 -8.95 -15.66
C ASP A 274 0.86 -8.49 -16.21
N ALA A 275 0.51 -7.20 -16.00
CA ALA A 275 -0.72 -6.62 -16.52
C ALA A 275 -0.81 -6.68 -18.05
N ARG A 276 0.28 -6.38 -18.76
CA ARG A 276 0.34 -6.49 -20.22
C ARG A 276 0.23 -7.96 -20.66
N ALA A 277 0.98 -8.85 -20.04
CA ALA A 277 0.97 -10.28 -20.35
C ALA A 277 -0.41 -10.93 -20.17
N ARG A 278 -1.18 -10.47 -19.17
CA ARG A 278 -2.56 -10.92 -18.90
C ARG A 278 -3.61 -10.18 -19.71
N HIS A 279 -3.24 -9.16 -20.48
CA HIS A 279 -4.19 -8.26 -21.11
C HIS A 279 -5.16 -7.60 -20.11
N ALA A 280 -4.67 -7.30 -18.91
CA ALA A 280 -5.47 -6.70 -17.84
C ALA A 280 -6.18 -5.42 -18.31
N LYS A 281 -7.37 -5.17 -17.79
CA LYS A 281 -8.20 -4.01 -18.13
C LYS A 281 -7.72 -2.74 -17.42
N ALA A 282 -7.13 -2.89 -16.25
CA ALA A 282 -6.57 -1.79 -15.46
C ALA A 282 -5.47 -2.32 -14.52
N VAL A 283 -4.75 -1.38 -13.91
CA VAL A 283 -3.85 -1.62 -12.78
C VAL A 283 -4.35 -0.79 -11.60
N LEU A 284 -4.28 -1.37 -10.39
CA LEU A 284 -4.52 -0.67 -9.14
C LEU A 284 -3.24 -0.72 -8.30
N ILE A 285 -2.71 0.46 -7.98
CA ILE A 285 -1.49 0.66 -7.17
C ILE A 285 -1.91 1.11 -5.78
N THR A 286 -1.30 0.56 -4.74
CA THR A 286 -1.50 0.98 -3.35
C THR A 286 -0.15 1.33 -2.73
N ALA A 287 -0.07 2.52 -2.13
CA ALA A 287 1.05 2.98 -1.32
C ALA A 287 0.49 3.81 -0.15
N GLN A 288 1.32 4.16 0.83
CA GLN A 288 0.84 5.04 1.90
C GLN A 288 0.99 6.51 1.52
N ALA A 289 2.19 6.94 1.10
CA ALA A 289 2.53 8.34 0.90
C ALA A 289 1.59 9.10 -0.03
N ASP A 290 1.19 10.29 0.37
CA ASP A 290 0.66 11.29 -0.54
C ASP A 290 1.79 12.08 -1.21
N MET A 291 2.29 11.54 -2.31
CA MET A 291 3.47 12.04 -3.02
C MET A 291 3.30 13.43 -3.65
N TRP A 292 2.13 14.03 -3.54
CA TRP A 292 1.80 15.37 -4.04
C TRP A 292 1.31 16.31 -2.95
N ASP A 293 1.47 15.94 -1.69
CA ASP A 293 1.18 16.82 -0.55
C ASP A 293 2.47 17.47 -0.05
N LEU A 294 2.46 18.79 0.02
CA LEU A 294 3.60 19.53 0.56
C LEU A 294 3.69 19.43 2.09
N ASP A 295 2.62 19.01 2.76
CA ASP A 295 2.55 18.94 4.23
C ASP A 295 3.04 20.25 4.91
N GLY A 296 2.68 21.38 4.30
CA GLY A 296 3.13 22.71 4.76
C GLY A 296 4.64 22.97 4.61
N LYS A 297 5.38 22.08 3.93
CA LYS A 297 6.84 22.16 3.72
C LYS A 297 7.17 22.74 2.34
N THR A 298 8.46 22.83 2.05
CA THR A 298 8.94 23.29 0.76
C THR A 298 8.86 22.17 -0.29
N LYS A 299 8.99 22.55 -1.56
CA LYS A 299 9.00 21.62 -2.68
C LYS A 299 10.02 20.48 -2.57
N ASP A 300 11.16 20.74 -1.93
CA ASP A 300 12.21 19.74 -1.74
C ASP A 300 11.70 18.51 -0.99
N HIS A 301 10.61 18.67 -0.24
CA HIS A 301 9.89 17.56 0.41
C HIS A 301 9.38 16.52 -0.58
N LEU A 302 9.01 16.91 -1.78
CA LEU A 302 8.46 16.01 -2.80
C LEU A 302 9.54 15.34 -3.69
N THR A 303 10.77 15.86 -3.68
CA THR A 303 11.82 15.44 -4.63
C THR A 303 12.16 13.95 -4.55
N ASN A 304 12.12 13.39 -3.35
CA ASN A 304 12.47 11.98 -3.16
C ASN A 304 11.40 11.00 -3.63
N PHE A 305 10.19 11.46 -3.94
CA PHE A 305 9.15 10.65 -4.57
C PHE A 305 9.30 10.54 -6.10
N GLU A 306 10.12 11.40 -6.71
CA GLU A 306 10.23 11.48 -8.17
C GLU A 306 10.56 10.15 -8.85
N PRO A 307 11.45 9.29 -8.33
CA PRO A 307 11.70 8.00 -8.96
C PRO A 307 10.44 7.11 -9.07
N ILE A 308 9.56 7.16 -8.08
CA ILE A 308 8.28 6.42 -8.08
C ILE A 308 7.28 7.10 -9.01
N ILE A 309 7.14 8.42 -8.93
CA ILE A 309 6.22 9.19 -9.77
C ILE A 309 6.56 9.01 -11.25
N SER A 310 7.84 9.12 -11.61
CA SER A 310 8.29 8.95 -13.00
C SER A 310 8.04 7.54 -13.52
N GLU A 311 8.25 6.51 -12.69
CA GLU A 311 7.95 5.13 -13.08
C GLU A 311 6.44 4.92 -13.27
N VAL A 312 5.62 5.38 -12.33
CA VAL A 312 4.15 5.32 -12.46
C VAL A 312 3.68 6.02 -13.73
N ALA A 313 4.19 7.22 -14.00
CA ALA A 313 3.82 7.99 -15.19
C ALA A 313 4.23 7.27 -16.49
N ALA A 314 5.45 6.78 -16.56
CA ALA A 314 5.99 6.07 -17.73
C ALA A 314 5.22 4.77 -18.00
N LYS A 315 5.04 3.95 -16.96
CA LYS A 315 4.35 2.65 -17.08
C LYS A 315 2.87 2.80 -17.37
N THR A 316 2.21 3.80 -16.79
CA THR A 316 0.81 4.11 -17.10
C THR A 316 0.64 4.51 -18.56
N THR A 317 1.54 5.36 -19.07
CA THR A 317 1.54 5.77 -20.48
C THR A 317 1.77 4.56 -21.40
N GLU A 318 2.77 3.72 -21.09
CA GLU A 318 3.08 2.51 -21.85
C GLU A 318 1.93 1.49 -21.82
N PHE A 319 1.28 1.33 -20.69
CA PHE A 319 0.15 0.41 -20.52
C PHE A 319 -1.08 0.85 -21.32
N GLY A 320 -1.33 2.14 -21.44
CA GLY A 320 -2.37 2.73 -22.28
C GLY A 320 -3.81 2.41 -21.84
N ARG A 321 -4.00 1.92 -20.61
CA ARG A 321 -5.29 1.59 -20.00
C ARG A 321 -5.39 2.25 -18.63
N PRO A 322 -6.58 2.29 -17.98
CA PRO A 322 -6.74 2.94 -16.68
C PRO A 322 -5.79 2.41 -15.61
N VAL A 323 -5.18 3.32 -14.88
CA VAL A 323 -4.40 3.04 -13.67
C VAL A 323 -4.98 3.86 -12.54
N LEU A 324 -5.41 3.19 -11.46
CA LEU A 324 -5.89 3.81 -10.24
C LEU A 324 -4.85 3.66 -9.15
N MET A 325 -4.57 4.75 -8.42
CA MET A 325 -3.72 4.73 -7.23
C MET A 325 -4.56 5.03 -5.99
N LEU A 326 -4.33 4.25 -4.93
CA LEU A 326 -4.90 4.46 -3.60
C LEU A 326 -3.77 4.80 -2.66
N ASN A 327 -3.95 5.85 -1.88
CA ASN A 327 -3.02 6.24 -0.83
C ASN A 327 -3.72 6.92 0.35
N GLY A 328 -2.96 7.18 1.45
CA GLY A 328 -3.39 7.85 2.67
C GLY A 328 -2.50 9.06 2.97
N ASP A 329 -1.90 9.10 4.15
CA ASP A 329 -0.88 10.04 4.65
C ASP A 329 -1.43 11.42 5.02
N SER A 330 -2.01 12.13 4.07
CA SER A 330 -2.49 13.51 4.27
C SER A 330 -3.85 13.60 4.98
N HIS A 331 -4.53 12.49 5.23
CA HIS A 331 -5.79 12.34 5.98
C HIS A 331 -7.01 13.05 5.39
N LEU A 332 -6.90 13.75 4.27
CA LEU A 332 -7.98 14.48 3.63
C LEU A 332 -8.35 13.82 2.32
N TYR A 333 -9.63 13.48 2.19
CA TYR A 333 -10.11 12.84 0.97
C TYR A 333 -9.89 13.71 -0.26
N ARG A 334 -9.38 13.08 -1.30
CA ARG A 334 -9.31 13.67 -2.65
C ARG A 334 -9.43 12.60 -3.73
N SER A 335 -9.93 13.03 -4.86
CA SER A 335 -10.08 12.25 -6.08
C SER A 335 -9.60 13.12 -7.23
N ASP A 336 -8.43 12.83 -7.78
CA ASP A 336 -7.75 13.68 -8.75
C ASP A 336 -6.87 12.89 -9.72
N ASN A 337 -6.27 13.62 -10.66
CA ASN A 337 -5.15 13.12 -11.45
C ASN A 337 -3.98 14.12 -11.36
N PRO A 338 -3.08 13.95 -10.40
CA PRO A 338 -1.94 14.86 -10.24
C PRO A 338 -0.88 14.71 -11.35
N LEU A 339 -1.01 13.74 -12.25
CA LEU A 339 -0.17 13.57 -13.44
C LEU A 339 -0.75 14.21 -14.70
N SER A 340 -1.81 15.05 -14.59
CA SER A 340 -2.42 15.72 -15.73
C SER A 340 -2.62 17.20 -15.46
N PRO A 341 -2.16 18.10 -16.34
CA PRO A 341 -2.28 19.54 -16.14
C PRO A 341 -3.71 20.08 -16.23
N THR A 342 -4.65 19.28 -16.71
CA THR A 342 -6.02 19.71 -17.00
C THR A 342 -7.07 18.88 -16.29
N ALA A 343 -6.69 17.93 -15.46
CA ALA A 343 -7.67 17.10 -14.76
C ALA A 343 -8.41 17.90 -13.69
N THR A 344 -9.68 17.55 -13.52
CA THR A 344 -10.48 18.03 -12.40
C THR A 344 -10.05 17.31 -11.12
N CYS A 345 -10.18 17.99 -10.01
CA CYS A 345 -9.96 17.43 -8.69
C CYS A 345 -11.19 17.68 -7.81
N THR A 346 -11.61 16.65 -7.09
CA THR A 346 -12.54 16.76 -5.98
C THR A 346 -11.77 16.56 -4.70
N SER A 347 -11.77 17.53 -3.82
CA SER A 347 -11.12 17.45 -2.52
C SER A 347 -12.00 18.02 -1.42
N GLU A 348 -11.66 17.66 -0.21
CA GLU A 348 -12.09 18.39 0.97
C GLU A 348 -11.22 19.63 1.16
N THR A 349 -11.70 20.52 2.01
CA THR A 349 -10.95 21.68 2.45
C THR A 349 -10.19 21.30 3.72
N ASP A 350 -8.90 21.59 3.77
CA ASP A 350 -8.12 21.45 5.00
C ASP A 350 -8.72 22.32 6.11
N PRO A 351 -9.18 21.74 7.21
CA PRO A 351 -9.81 22.49 8.29
C PRO A 351 -8.82 23.43 9.03
N ALA A 352 -7.53 23.19 8.93
CA ALA A 352 -6.51 24.02 9.59
C ALA A 352 -6.20 25.28 8.80
N THR A 353 -6.17 25.19 7.47
CA THR A 353 -5.78 26.30 6.58
C THR A 353 -6.95 26.92 5.83
N GLY A 354 -8.07 26.23 5.70
CA GLY A 354 -9.21 26.65 4.87
C GLY A 354 -8.89 26.57 3.36
N ALA A 355 -7.77 25.95 2.96
CA ALA A 355 -7.35 25.81 1.57
C ALA A 355 -7.81 24.47 0.97
N GLY A 356 -7.92 24.43 -0.34
CA GLY A 356 -8.06 23.16 -1.06
C GLY A 356 -6.76 22.33 -0.96
N VAL A 357 -6.90 21.02 -1.13
CA VAL A 357 -5.78 20.07 -1.00
C VAL A 357 -5.45 19.36 -2.32
N CYS A 358 -6.03 19.78 -3.44
CA CYS A 358 -5.64 19.28 -4.76
C CYS A 358 -4.25 19.76 -5.14
N ALA A 359 -3.51 18.95 -5.90
CA ALA A 359 -2.15 19.27 -6.32
C ALA A 359 -2.04 20.60 -7.09
N HIS A 360 -3.12 21.03 -7.75
CA HIS A 360 -3.20 22.29 -8.51
C HIS A 360 -3.74 23.47 -7.69
N ASP A 361 -4.19 23.26 -6.48
CA ASP A 361 -4.75 24.32 -5.65
C ASP A 361 -3.66 25.33 -5.26
N PRO A 362 -3.98 26.63 -5.23
CA PRO A 362 -2.99 27.67 -4.89
C PRO A 362 -2.31 27.46 -3.53
N GLY A 363 -3.02 26.82 -2.59
CA GLY A 363 -2.48 26.54 -1.26
C GLY A 363 -1.51 25.35 -1.22
N ASN A 364 -1.69 24.37 -2.08
CA ASN A 364 -0.82 23.20 -2.19
C ASN A 364 0.21 23.36 -3.32
N ASN A 365 -0.26 23.63 -4.52
CA ASN A 365 0.56 23.90 -5.72
C ASN A 365 1.68 22.87 -6.01
N ALA A 366 1.50 21.64 -5.54
CA ALA A 366 2.48 20.56 -5.71
C ALA A 366 2.66 20.16 -7.19
N TRP A 367 1.69 20.45 -8.05
CA TRP A 367 1.80 20.28 -9.49
C TRP A 367 3.01 21.00 -10.10
N ASN A 368 3.38 22.17 -9.60
CA ASN A 368 4.50 22.93 -10.13
C ASN A 368 5.85 22.22 -9.93
N GLU A 369 5.91 21.22 -9.07
CA GLU A 369 7.10 20.42 -8.84
C GLU A 369 7.24 19.29 -9.87
N HIS A 370 6.11 18.87 -10.48
CA HIS A 370 6.04 17.83 -11.50
C HIS A 370 5.30 18.29 -12.76
N PRO A 371 5.60 19.48 -13.34
CA PRO A 371 4.76 20.11 -14.36
C PRO A 371 4.87 19.47 -15.75
N TYR A 372 5.78 18.53 -15.94
CA TYR A 372 6.08 17.93 -17.23
C TYR A 372 5.27 16.66 -17.52
N TYR A 373 4.49 16.18 -16.56
CA TYR A 373 3.64 15.01 -16.78
C TYR A 373 2.32 15.38 -17.47
N ASN A 374 1.87 14.49 -18.35
CA ASN A 374 0.55 14.51 -18.95
C ASN A 374 0.08 13.10 -19.21
N VAL A 375 -0.46 12.45 -18.18
CA VAL A 375 -0.88 11.05 -18.17
C VAL A 375 -2.38 10.96 -17.92
N PRO A 376 -3.22 11.12 -18.95
CA PRO A 376 -4.67 11.22 -18.80
C PRO A 376 -5.34 9.91 -18.33
N ASN A 377 -4.66 8.78 -18.49
CA ASN A 377 -5.14 7.46 -18.06
C ASN A 377 -4.65 7.05 -16.66
N PHE A 378 -4.35 8.03 -15.81
CA PHE A 378 -4.09 7.89 -14.38
C PHE A 378 -5.19 8.55 -13.56
N HIS A 379 -5.48 8.02 -12.40
CA HIS A 379 -6.34 8.62 -11.38
C HIS A 379 -5.87 8.22 -9.99
N ARG A 380 -6.11 9.08 -9.00
CA ARG A 380 -5.72 8.85 -7.63
C ARG A 380 -6.90 9.08 -6.69
N ILE A 381 -6.96 8.29 -5.63
CA ILE A 381 -7.82 8.52 -4.48
C ILE A 381 -6.95 8.54 -3.24
N VAL A 382 -6.99 9.64 -2.49
CA VAL A 382 -6.49 9.71 -1.11
C VAL A 382 -7.65 9.36 -0.19
N VAL A 383 -7.49 8.34 0.65
CA VAL A 383 -8.51 7.96 1.62
C VAL A 383 -8.51 8.92 2.79
N HIS A 384 -9.63 9.02 3.50
CA HIS A 384 -9.62 9.68 4.80
C HIS A 384 -8.77 8.92 5.79
N GLY A 385 -8.12 9.69 6.64
CA GLY A 385 -7.41 9.18 7.79
C GLY A 385 -7.99 9.68 9.10
N SER A 386 -7.12 10.03 10.02
CA SER A 386 -7.47 10.42 11.39
C SER A 386 -8.37 11.67 11.51
N THR A 387 -8.55 12.45 10.46
CA THR A 387 -9.50 13.60 10.43
C THR A 387 -10.95 13.12 10.37
N THR A 388 -11.21 11.98 9.75
CA THR A 388 -12.50 11.30 9.76
C THR A 388 -12.24 9.80 9.96
N PRO A 389 -11.88 9.41 11.19
CA PRO A 389 -11.38 8.07 11.48
C PRO A 389 -12.42 7.01 11.18
N LEU A 390 -11.94 5.87 10.67
CA LEU A 390 -12.77 4.72 10.31
C LEU A 390 -13.83 5.01 9.22
N GLU A 391 -13.71 6.11 8.48
CA GLU A 391 -14.34 6.20 7.16
C GLU A 391 -13.59 5.23 6.22
N TRP A 392 -14.31 4.63 5.30
CA TRP A 392 -13.73 3.72 4.34
C TRP A 392 -14.37 3.88 2.95
N LEU A 393 -13.68 3.44 1.93
CA LEU A 393 -14.22 3.41 0.58
C LEU A 393 -14.76 2.02 0.26
N LYS A 394 -15.99 1.96 -0.21
CA LYS A 394 -16.53 0.79 -0.89
C LYS A 394 -16.19 0.92 -2.37
N LEU A 395 -15.07 0.31 -2.78
CA LEU A 395 -14.54 0.38 -4.13
C LEU A 395 -15.01 -0.84 -4.94
N THR A 396 -15.83 -0.59 -5.96
CA THR A 396 -16.29 -1.63 -6.88
C THR A 396 -15.46 -1.60 -8.16
N VAL A 397 -14.99 -2.75 -8.60
CA VAL A 397 -14.22 -2.98 -9.82
C VAL A 397 -15.06 -3.80 -10.77
N ASP A 398 -15.44 -3.22 -11.90
CA ASP A 398 -16.16 -3.91 -12.98
C ASP A 398 -15.30 -3.87 -14.26
N PRO A 399 -14.61 -4.96 -14.62
CA PRO A 399 -13.72 -4.97 -15.78
C PRO A 399 -14.43 -4.77 -17.12
N ASN A 400 -15.75 -4.84 -17.13
CA ASN A 400 -16.55 -4.59 -18.33
C ASN A 400 -17.08 -3.15 -18.42
N ALA A 401 -16.93 -2.37 -17.36
CA ALA A 401 -17.29 -0.97 -17.34
C ALA A 401 -16.15 -0.08 -17.87
N ASN A 402 -16.55 1.07 -18.36
CA ASN A 402 -15.64 2.19 -18.68
C ASN A 402 -16.36 3.47 -18.26
N TYR A 403 -16.37 3.71 -16.96
CA TYR A 403 -17.00 4.88 -16.39
C TYR A 403 -16.24 6.15 -16.77
N PRO A 404 -16.96 7.28 -17.00
CA PRO A 404 -16.31 8.58 -17.14
C PRO A 404 -15.57 8.96 -15.86
N VAL A 405 -14.64 9.88 -15.98
CA VAL A 405 -13.98 10.48 -14.80
C VAL A 405 -15.00 11.39 -14.11
N THR A 406 -15.30 11.08 -12.86
CA THR A 406 -16.06 11.90 -11.93
C THR A 406 -15.39 11.85 -10.55
N ASP A 407 -16.01 12.46 -9.57
CA ASP A 407 -15.57 12.42 -8.16
C ASP A 407 -15.69 11.03 -7.52
N THR A 408 -16.38 10.09 -8.16
CA THR A 408 -16.63 8.74 -7.62
C THR A 408 -16.49 7.62 -8.66
N THR A 409 -16.05 7.93 -9.88
CA THR A 409 -15.89 6.94 -10.95
C THR A 409 -14.68 7.23 -11.84
N TYR A 410 -14.03 6.15 -12.30
CA TYR A 410 -12.93 6.21 -13.26
C TYR A 410 -12.69 4.85 -13.93
N GLY A 411 -12.77 4.76 -15.25
CA GLY A 411 -12.54 3.52 -15.99
C GLY A 411 -13.36 2.34 -15.45
N PRO A 412 -12.78 1.23 -15.04
CA PRO A 412 -13.53 0.12 -14.45
C PRO A 412 -13.89 0.31 -12.96
N PHE A 413 -13.58 1.44 -12.36
CA PHE A 413 -13.70 1.71 -10.94
C PHE A 413 -14.84 2.64 -10.63
N ARG A 414 -15.59 2.34 -9.56
CA ARG A 414 -16.52 3.24 -8.90
C ARG A 414 -16.42 3.07 -7.41
N TRP A 415 -16.61 4.12 -6.64
CA TRP A 415 -16.49 4.05 -5.18
C TRP A 415 -17.53 4.90 -4.48
N GLN A 416 -17.73 4.58 -3.24
CA GLN A 416 -18.58 5.29 -2.32
C GLN A 416 -17.83 5.45 -1.00
N ARG A 417 -17.85 6.66 -0.46
CA ARG A 417 -17.39 6.92 0.91
C ARG A 417 -18.42 6.38 1.87
N MET A 418 -17.98 5.53 2.76
CA MET A 418 -18.80 4.88 3.78
C MET A 418 -18.48 5.51 5.14
N PRO A 419 -19.49 6.03 5.85
CA PRO A 419 -19.25 6.70 7.11
C PRO A 419 -18.73 5.72 8.17
N GLN A 420 -18.09 6.28 9.19
CA GLN A 420 -17.78 5.55 10.42
C GLN A 420 -19.06 4.90 10.97
N PRO A 421 -18.98 3.64 11.44
CA PRO A 421 -20.11 3.00 12.10
C PRO A 421 -20.58 3.81 13.29
N GLN A 422 -21.87 4.04 13.38
CA GLN A 422 -22.48 4.63 14.57
C GLN A 422 -22.58 3.54 15.64
N LEU A 423 -21.97 3.76 16.80
CA LEU A 423 -22.03 2.86 17.95
C LEU A 423 -23.37 2.98 18.69
#